data_62f78bf891a8c4f3cd604135a304a00a
#
_entry.id   62f78bf891a8c4f3cd604135a304a00a
#
_cell.length_a   1.000
_cell.length_b   1.000
_cell.length_c   1.000
_cell.angle_alpha   90.00
_cell.angle_beta   90.00
_cell.angle_gamma   90.00
#
_symmetry.space_group_name_H-M   'P 1'
#
loop_
_entity.id
_entity.type
_entity.pdbx_description
1 polymer ?
#
loop_
_entity_poly.entity_id
_entity_poly.type
_entity_poly.pdbx_seq_one_letter_code
_entity_poly.pdbx_strand_id
1 'polypeptide(L)'
;MSKVQVHVGSLKDMGQRFIGAWKRAERSEPVRETHLTFLDLEAMQATLSPRRLELLRHVRQHGATSTRSLAEELGRDYKNVHGDVAALEAAGLLVRKGRKLAAPWDEVQASVMLA
;
A
#
# COMPACT_ATOMS: atom_id res chain seq x y z
N MET A 1 -11.49 7.53 -8.90
CA MET A 1 -10.14 7.44 -8.32
C MET A 1 -10.08 6.28 -7.35
N SER A 2 -9.02 5.51 -7.40
CA SER A 2 -8.80 4.42 -6.46
C SER A 2 -8.02 4.90 -5.25
N LYS A 3 -8.41 4.45 -4.06
CA LYS A 3 -7.80 4.83 -2.80
C LYS A 3 -7.46 3.60 -1.99
N VAL A 4 -6.38 3.68 -1.25
CA VAL A 4 -6.13 2.75 -0.15
C VAL A 4 -6.18 3.54 1.15
N GLN A 5 -6.99 3.06 2.09
CA GLN A 5 -7.07 3.64 3.43
C GLN A 5 -6.26 2.78 4.39
N VAL A 6 -5.35 3.41 5.10
CA VAL A 6 -4.48 2.76 6.07
C VAL A 6 -4.97 3.13 7.46
N HIS A 7 -5.18 2.11 8.29
CA HIS A 7 -5.72 2.29 9.64
C HIS A 7 -4.79 1.67 10.67
N VAL A 8 -4.81 2.24 11.86
CA VAL A 8 -4.21 1.64 13.05
C VAL A 8 -5.35 1.35 14.01
N GLY A 9 -5.56 0.09 14.34
CA GLY A 9 -6.69 -0.32 15.16
C GLY A 9 -6.61 -1.77 15.62
N SER A 10 -7.72 -2.26 16.18
CA SER A 10 -7.84 -3.61 16.69
C SER A 10 -8.30 -4.59 15.61
N LEU A 11 -8.20 -5.89 15.92
CA LEU A 11 -8.74 -6.95 15.07
C LEU A 11 -10.25 -6.81 14.87
N LYS A 12 -10.96 -6.28 15.87
CA LYS A 12 -12.39 -6.00 15.77
C LYS A 12 -12.68 -4.98 14.67
N ASP A 13 -11.88 -3.91 14.62
CA ASP A 13 -12.02 -2.89 13.59
C ASP A 13 -11.76 -3.46 12.19
N MET A 14 -10.77 -4.33 12.06
CA MET A 14 -10.48 -5.02 10.80
C MET A 14 -11.68 -5.87 10.35
N GLY A 15 -12.28 -6.62 11.27
CA GLY A 15 -13.44 -7.44 10.97
C GLY A 15 -14.64 -6.63 10.51
N GLN A 16 -14.91 -5.51 11.15
CA GLN A 16 -16.02 -4.63 10.78
C GLN A 16 -15.81 -4.02 9.39
N ARG A 17 -14.59 -3.61 9.06
CA ARG A 17 -14.27 -3.08 7.73
C ARG A 17 -14.44 -4.14 6.65
N PHE A 18 -14.00 -5.36 6.92
CA PHE A 18 -14.14 -6.47 6.00
C PHE A 18 -15.63 -6.76 5.71
N ILE A 19 -16.47 -6.83 6.75
CA ILE A 19 -17.91 -7.05 6.61
C ILE A 19 -18.56 -5.93 5.78
N GLY A 20 -18.18 -4.69 6.04
CA GLY A 20 -18.68 -3.55 5.26
C GLY A 20 -18.34 -3.64 3.79
N ALA A 21 -17.10 -3.99 3.47
CA ALA A 21 -16.64 -4.16 2.10
C ALA A 21 -17.37 -5.32 1.41
N TRP A 22 -17.58 -6.43 2.12
CA TRP A 22 -18.31 -7.59 1.62
C TRP A 22 -19.74 -7.23 1.25
N LYS A 23 -20.44 -6.52 2.16
CA LYS A 23 -21.83 -6.10 1.92
C LYS A 23 -21.94 -5.19 0.70
N ARG A 24 -21.00 -4.29 0.49
CA ARG A 24 -20.97 -3.43 -0.70
C ARG A 24 -20.77 -4.25 -1.96
N ALA A 25 -19.91 -5.24 -1.93
CA ALA A 25 -19.68 -6.14 -3.05
C ALA A 25 -20.94 -6.93 -3.41
N GLU A 26 -21.67 -7.43 -2.40
CA GLU A 26 -22.93 -8.15 -2.61
C GLU A 26 -24.00 -7.29 -3.29
N ARG A 27 -23.99 -5.98 -3.07
CA ARG A 27 -24.93 -5.04 -3.69
C ARG A 27 -24.51 -4.63 -5.11
N SER A 28 -23.44 -5.20 -5.62
CA SER A 28 -22.86 -4.85 -6.93
C SER A 28 -22.42 -3.38 -7.01
N GLU A 29 -22.16 -2.77 -5.86
CA GLU A 29 -21.59 -1.42 -5.81
C GLU A 29 -20.10 -1.50 -6.14
N PRO A 30 -19.56 -0.54 -6.93
CA PRO A 30 -18.14 -0.54 -7.21
C PRO A 30 -17.33 -0.31 -5.93
N VAL A 31 -16.50 -1.28 -5.57
CA VAL A 31 -15.61 -1.16 -4.42
C VAL A 31 -14.36 -0.45 -4.90
N ARG A 32 -14.26 0.86 -4.61
CA ARG A 32 -13.12 1.70 -5.00
C ARG A 32 -12.17 1.97 -3.86
N GLU A 33 -12.47 1.46 -2.67
CA GLU A 33 -11.68 1.65 -1.49
C GLU A 33 -11.13 0.32 -1.00
N THR A 34 -9.87 0.32 -0.63
CA THR A 34 -9.22 -0.80 0.05
C THR A 34 -8.75 -0.32 1.40
N HIS A 35 -8.89 -1.16 2.41
CA HIS A 35 -8.49 -0.84 3.77
C HIS A 35 -7.33 -1.73 4.19
N LEU A 36 -6.28 -1.10 4.69
CA LEU A 36 -5.16 -1.79 5.33
C LEU A 36 -5.15 -1.38 6.80
N THR A 37 -4.91 -2.33 7.68
CA THR A 37 -4.88 -2.05 9.11
C THR A 37 -3.56 -2.52 9.70
N PHE A 38 -2.89 -1.63 10.42
CA PHE A 38 -1.71 -1.94 11.20
C PHE A 38 -2.12 -2.02 12.67
N LEU A 39 -1.54 -2.97 13.41
CA LEU A 39 -1.87 -3.15 14.82
C LEU A 39 -1.32 -2.04 15.70
N ASP A 40 -0.26 -1.37 15.27
CA ASP A 40 0.30 -0.22 16.00
C ASP A 40 0.81 0.86 15.05
N LEU A 41 0.96 2.06 15.59
CA LEU A 41 1.42 3.24 14.85
C LEU A 41 2.85 3.09 14.37
N GLU A 42 3.69 2.46 15.17
CA GLU A 42 5.11 2.26 14.84
C GLU A 42 5.25 1.40 13.58
N ALA A 43 4.50 0.31 13.48
CA ALA A 43 4.50 -0.54 12.29
C ALA A 43 4.03 0.22 11.05
N MET A 44 2.99 1.06 11.19
CA MET A 44 2.52 1.89 10.10
C MET A 44 3.59 2.88 9.63
N GLN A 45 4.24 3.59 10.56
CA GLN A 45 5.27 4.56 10.24
C GLN A 45 6.49 3.91 9.59
N ALA A 46 6.86 2.71 10.05
CA ALA A 46 7.98 1.97 9.47
C ALA A 46 7.68 1.56 8.01
N THR A 47 6.44 1.14 7.73
CA THR A 47 6.03 0.74 6.38
C THR A 47 5.87 1.93 5.45
N LEU A 48 5.33 3.04 5.95
CA LEU A 48 5.06 4.25 5.15
C LEU A 48 6.11 5.35 5.39
N SER A 49 7.38 4.97 5.40
CA SER A 49 8.47 5.94 5.54
C SER A 49 8.50 6.91 4.35
N PRO A 50 9.10 8.10 4.50
CA PRO A 50 9.23 9.04 3.38
C PRO A 50 9.87 8.44 2.13
N ARG A 51 10.89 7.61 2.28
CA ARG A 51 11.55 6.94 1.15
C ARG A 51 10.62 5.97 0.43
N ARG A 52 9.80 5.24 1.19
CA ARG A 52 8.83 4.31 0.62
C ARG A 52 7.70 5.04 -0.09
N LEU A 53 7.26 6.17 0.45
CA LEU A 53 6.26 7.00 -0.21
C LEU A 53 6.79 7.60 -1.52
N GLU A 54 8.05 8.02 -1.54
CA GLU A 54 8.70 8.50 -2.74
C GLU A 54 8.77 7.41 -3.81
N LEU A 55 9.12 6.19 -3.40
CA LEU A 55 9.15 5.02 -4.27
C LEU A 55 7.76 4.73 -4.85
N LEU A 56 6.72 4.76 -4.01
CA LEU A 56 5.33 4.56 -4.45
C LEU A 56 4.91 5.60 -5.48
N ARG A 57 5.24 6.87 -5.25
CA ARG A 57 4.92 7.95 -6.20
C ARG A 57 5.60 7.72 -7.54
N HIS A 58 6.87 7.33 -7.51
CA HIS A 58 7.62 7.06 -8.72
C HIS A 58 6.99 5.91 -9.52
N VAL A 59 6.66 4.80 -8.86
CA VAL A 59 6.02 3.66 -9.50
C VAL A 59 4.63 4.02 -10.03
N ARG A 60 3.88 4.83 -9.29
CA ARG A 60 2.55 5.27 -9.73
C ARG A 60 2.64 6.11 -11.01
N GLN A 61 3.61 7.00 -11.08
CA GLN A 61 3.77 7.92 -12.22
C GLN A 61 4.42 7.26 -13.44
N HIS A 62 5.38 6.38 -13.22
CA HIS A 62 6.22 5.83 -14.31
C HIS A 62 6.12 4.32 -14.48
N GLY A 63 5.58 3.61 -13.49
CA GLY A 63 5.67 2.15 -13.45
C GLY A 63 7.12 1.72 -13.16
N ALA A 64 7.35 0.43 -13.15
CA ALA A 64 8.68 -0.13 -13.06
C ALA A 64 8.71 -1.49 -13.73
N THR A 65 9.70 -1.71 -14.60
CA THR A 65 9.85 -2.98 -15.32
C THR A 65 10.45 -4.07 -14.44
N SER A 66 11.21 -3.68 -13.42
CA SER A 66 11.82 -4.59 -12.45
C SER A 66 12.29 -3.80 -11.23
N THR A 67 12.59 -4.49 -10.14
CA THR A 67 13.16 -3.87 -8.94
C THR A 67 14.53 -3.24 -9.24
N ARG A 68 15.33 -3.92 -10.06
CA ARG A 68 16.65 -3.39 -10.44
C ARG A 68 16.55 -2.09 -11.24
N SER A 69 15.67 -2.06 -12.22
CA SER A 69 15.39 -0.86 -13.01
C SER A 69 14.92 0.29 -12.11
N LEU A 70 14.03 -0.01 -11.17
CA LEU A 70 13.53 0.97 -10.22
C LEU A 70 14.65 1.56 -9.37
N ALA A 71 15.57 0.71 -8.88
CA ALA A 71 16.71 1.18 -8.10
C ALA A 71 17.60 2.12 -8.90
N GLU A 72 17.85 1.81 -10.17
CA GLU A 72 18.63 2.65 -11.08
C GLU A 72 17.95 4.02 -11.31
N GLU A 73 16.64 4.00 -11.56
CA GLU A 73 15.87 5.23 -11.78
C GLU A 73 15.83 6.11 -10.54
N LEU A 74 15.76 5.52 -9.35
CA LEU A 74 15.76 6.26 -8.09
C LEU A 74 17.18 6.68 -7.64
N GLY A 75 18.22 6.15 -8.28
CA GLY A 75 19.61 6.41 -7.88
C GLY A 75 19.92 5.85 -6.50
N ARG A 76 19.31 4.70 -6.15
CA ARG A 76 19.44 4.08 -4.83
C ARG A 76 20.05 2.69 -4.93
N ASP A 77 20.61 2.24 -3.82
CA ASP A 77 21.15 0.90 -3.71
C ASP A 77 20.06 -0.16 -3.92
N TYR A 78 20.33 -1.14 -4.76
CA TYR A 78 19.39 -2.21 -5.10
C TYR A 78 18.88 -2.95 -3.87
N LYS A 79 19.76 -3.28 -2.94
CA LYS A 79 19.40 -4.03 -1.74
C LYS A 79 18.36 -3.28 -0.90
N ASN A 80 18.55 -1.98 -0.74
CA ASN A 80 17.61 -1.14 0.02
C ASN A 80 16.28 -1.01 -0.70
N VAL A 81 16.30 -0.81 -2.01
CA VAL A 81 15.07 -0.73 -2.81
C VAL A 81 14.33 -2.07 -2.81
N HIS A 82 15.06 -3.18 -2.90
CA HIS A 82 14.48 -4.53 -2.83
C HIS A 82 13.73 -4.73 -1.50
N GLY A 83 14.31 -4.29 -0.38
CA GLY A 83 13.67 -4.35 0.93
C GLY A 83 12.41 -3.50 1.01
N ASP A 84 12.46 -2.27 0.48
CA ASP A 84 11.31 -1.38 0.45
C ASP A 84 10.17 -1.94 -0.41
N VAL A 85 10.50 -2.49 -1.57
CA VAL A 85 9.52 -3.11 -2.47
C VAL A 85 8.87 -4.31 -1.79
N ALA A 86 9.66 -5.18 -1.15
CA ALA A 86 9.13 -6.35 -0.44
C ALA A 86 8.15 -5.94 0.66
N ALA A 87 8.49 -4.92 1.44
CA ALA A 87 7.61 -4.42 2.51
C ALA A 87 6.31 -3.81 1.95
N LEU A 88 6.40 -3.06 0.86
CA LEU A 88 5.23 -2.44 0.24
C LEU A 88 4.33 -3.48 -0.45
N GLU A 89 4.90 -4.49 -1.06
CA GLU A 89 4.13 -5.62 -1.61
C GLU A 89 3.40 -6.38 -0.51
N ALA A 90 4.08 -6.67 0.60
CA ALA A 90 3.48 -7.35 1.74
C ALA A 90 2.33 -6.56 2.34
N ALA A 91 2.40 -5.24 2.32
CA ALA A 91 1.34 -4.36 2.80
C ALA A 91 0.20 -4.14 1.78
N GLY A 92 0.34 -4.64 0.55
CA GLY A 92 -0.67 -4.46 -0.48
C GLY A 92 -0.63 -3.11 -1.20
N LEU A 93 0.43 -2.34 -1.00
CA LEU A 93 0.59 -1.01 -1.63
C LEU A 93 1.26 -1.08 -3.00
N LEU A 94 2.00 -2.13 -3.26
CA LEU A 94 2.55 -2.45 -4.56
C LEU A 94 2.06 -3.81 -5.01
N VAL A 95 1.84 -3.97 -6.29
CA VAL A 95 1.51 -5.26 -6.90
C VAL A 95 2.58 -5.60 -7.92
N ARG A 96 2.85 -6.90 -8.03
CA ARG A 96 3.84 -7.42 -8.98
C ARG A 96 3.15 -8.31 -9.99
N LYS A 97 3.52 -8.13 -11.26
CA LYS A 97 3.09 -9.01 -12.34
C LYS A 97 4.32 -9.41 -13.14
N GLY A 98 4.80 -10.63 -12.91
CA GLY A 98 6.09 -11.05 -13.42
C GLY A 98 7.19 -10.24 -12.74
N ARG A 99 7.97 -9.48 -13.51
CA ARG A 99 9.00 -8.58 -12.99
C ARG A 99 8.50 -7.13 -12.84
N LYS A 100 7.36 -6.82 -13.45
CA LYS A 100 6.81 -5.48 -13.44
C LYS A 100 6.17 -5.16 -12.11
N LEU A 101 6.32 -3.90 -11.69
CA LEU A 101 5.72 -3.36 -10.49
C LEU A 101 4.72 -2.28 -10.84
N ALA A 102 3.62 -2.24 -10.12
CA ALA A 102 2.62 -1.20 -10.27
C ALA A 102 2.10 -0.76 -8.91
N ALA A 103 1.78 0.53 -8.79
CA ALA A 103 1.10 1.09 -7.64
C ALA A 103 -0.32 1.44 -8.09
N PRO A 104 -1.32 0.62 -7.77
CA PRO A 104 -2.66 0.78 -8.33
C PRO A 104 -3.50 1.86 -7.67
N TRP A 105 -2.98 2.50 -6.63
CA TRP A 105 -3.73 3.46 -5.83
C TRP A 105 -3.35 4.90 -6.16
N ASP A 106 -4.35 5.76 -6.37
CA ASP A 106 -4.13 7.19 -6.59
C ASP A 106 -3.80 7.92 -5.31
N GLU A 107 -4.28 7.40 -4.18
CA GLU A 107 -4.17 8.08 -2.90
C GLU A 107 -4.06 7.07 -1.77
N VAL A 108 -3.22 7.38 -0.79
CA VAL A 108 -3.11 6.64 0.46
C VAL A 108 -3.59 7.56 1.58
N GLN A 109 -4.65 7.16 2.26
CA GLN A 109 -5.18 7.89 3.42
C GLN A 109 -4.92 7.09 4.69
N ALA A 110 -4.41 7.74 5.72
CA ALA A 110 -4.11 7.09 6.99
C ALA A 110 -4.99 7.65 8.11
N SER A 111 -5.47 6.77 8.98
CA SER A 111 -6.23 7.17 10.16
C SER A 111 -5.78 6.37 11.37
N VAL A 112 -5.81 7.01 12.53
CA VAL A 112 -5.43 6.39 13.81
C VAL A 112 -6.64 6.46 14.73
N MET A 113 -7.03 5.31 15.28
CA MET A 113 -8.13 5.24 16.24
C MET A 113 -7.65 5.69 17.61
N LEU A 114 -8.40 6.59 18.24
CA LEU A 114 -8.07 7.12 19.58
C LEU A 114 -8.93 6.51 20.68
N ALA A 115 -9.91 5.72 20.33
CA ALA A 115 -10.80 5.09 21.29
C ALA A 115 -11.07 3.63 20.95
#